data_aeee08c8d3122f928651c5aa2b2f913c
#
_entry.id   aeee08c8d3122f928651c5aa2b2f913c
#
_cell.length_a   1.000
_cell.length_b   1.000
_cell.length_c   1.000
_cell.angle_alpha   90.00
_cell.angle_beta   90.00
_cell.angle_gamma   90.00
#
_symmetry.space_group_name_H-M   'P 1'
#
loop_
_entity.id
_entity.type
_entity.pdbx_description
1 polymer ?
#
loop_
_entity_poly.entity_id
_entity_poly.type
_entity_poly.pdbx_seq_one_letter_code
_entity_poly.pdbx_strand_id
1 'polypeptide(L)'
;MKVYIAPYVYWIDNPDDTEIKRGKNGREPFGLIVKCPYLHLIGLNKNPRNVVLASWRGQTQGAIGNFTMFDFWGDGLMVKNLTMGNFCNVDLEFPLKKELGREKRNSAITQAHVAYCHGDKSYAENVHFISRLNMNPLNGAKRILFNKCHMESTDDALTGTGVYLDCTLHFYGERPFWRSDMGGAI
;
A
#
# COMPACT_ATOMS: atom_id res chain seq x y z
N MET A 1 10.32 12.80 12.13
CA MET A 1 8.98 13.48 12.18
C MET A 1 7.93 12.45 12.56
N LYS A 2 6.95 12.84 13.42
CA LYS A 2 5.80 11.99 13.77
C LYS A 2 4.52 12.64 13.24
N VAL A 3 3.69 11.86 12.54
CA VAL A 3 2.39 12.28 12.03
C VAL A 3 1.34 11.35 12.65
N TYR A 4 0.43 11.95 13.42
CA TYR A 4 -0.70 11.24 14.03
C TYR A 4 -1.93 11.43 13.16
N ILE A 5 -2.56 10.31 12.76
CA ILE A 5 -3.62 10.28 11.76
C ILE A 5 -4.92 9.86 12.44
N ALA A 6 -5.91 10.75 12.43
CA ALA A 6 -7.22 10.48 13.01
C ALA A 6 -7.99 9.41 12.23
N PRO A 7 -9.00 8.74 12.83
CA PRO A 7 -9.86 7.82 12.11
C PRO A 7 -10.62 8.50 10.96
N TYR A 8 -10.29 8.14 9.74
CA TYR A 8 -10.92 8.63 8.50
C TYR A 8 -10.38 7.88 7.27
N VAL A 9 -10.95 8.17 6.09
CA VAL A 9 -10.40 7.76 4.79
C VAL A 9 -9.70 8.95 4.12
N TYR A 10 -8.41 8.83 3.91
CA TYR A 10 -7.56 9.86 3.30
C TYR A 10 -7.15 9.42 1.90
N TRP A 11 -7.66 10.07 0.89
CA TRP A 11 -7.27 9.82 -0.49
C TRP A 11 -5.94 10.49 -0.81
N ILE A 12 -4.98 9.69 -1.31
CA ILE A 12 -3.63 10.19 -1.65
C ILE A 12 -3.65 11.03 -2.92
N ASP A 13 -4.63 10.79 -3.79
CA ASP A 13 -4.98 11.69 -4.86
C ASP A 13 -6.52 11.76 -4.99
N ASN A 14 -7.03 12.66 -5.83
CA ASN A 14 -8.47 12.78 -6.02
C ASN A 14 -9.02 11.52 -6.75
N PRO A 15 -9.85 10.68 -6.11
CA PRO A 15 -10.38 9.47 -6.73
C PRO A 15 -11.39 9.77 -7.86
N ASP A 16 -11.99 10.96 -7.86
CA ASP A 16 -12.96 11.37 -8.88
C ASP A 16 -12.31 12.02 -10.10
N ASP A 17 -11.02 12.29 -10.02
CA ASP A 17 -10.24 12.80 -11.14
C ASP A 17 -10.06 11.71 -12.20
N THR A 18 -10.51 12.02 -13.42
CA THR A 18 -10.41 11.12 -14.59
C THR A 18 -9.09 11.25 -15.33
N GLU A 19 -8.24 12.22 -14.97
CA GLU A 19 -6.94 12.39 -15.60
C GLU A 19 -6.04 11.17 -15.36
N ILE A 20 -5.39 10.76 -16.44
CA ILE A 20 -4.42 9.68 -16.37
C ILE A 20 -3.13 10.21 -15.78
N LYS A 21 -2.76 9.75 -14.59
CA LYS A 21 -1.49 10.08 -13.95
C LYS A 21 -0.33 9.54 -14.78
N ARG A 22 0.61 10.40 -15.10
CA ARG A 22 1.85 10.06 -15.81
C ARG A 22 3.05 10.36 -14.93
N GLY A 23 4.00 9.44 -14.88
CA GLY A 23 5.29 9.69 -14.26
C GLY A 23 6.09 10.74 -15.03
N LYS A 24 6.86 11.53 -14.33
CA LYS A 24 7.82 12.44 -14.94
C LYS A 24 8.95 11.68 -15.63
N ASN A 25 9.34 12.10 -16.82
CA ASN A 25 10.44 11.50 -17.59
C ASN A 25 10.30 9.99 -17.86
N GLY A 26 9.07 9.53 -18.14
CA GLY A 26 8.79 8.12 -18.45
C GLY A 26 8.88 7.17 -17.24
N ARG A 27 8.99 7.69 -16.02
CA ARG A 27 8.92 6.87 -14.79
C ARG A 27 7.48 6.50 -14.47
N GLU A 28 7.32 5.43 -13.72
CA GLU A 28 6.02 5.03 -13.22
C GLU A 28 5.37 6.12 -12.39
N PRO A 29 4.05 6.33 -12.50
CA PRO A 29 3.36 7.36 -11.77
C PRO A 29 3.23 6.99 -10.29
N PHE A 30 3.55 7.93 -9.40
CA PHE A 30 3.32 7.83 -7.97
C PHE A 30 2.21 8.77 -7.52
N GLY A 31 1.43 8.34 -6.55
CA GLY A 31 0.44 9.18 -5.89
C GLY A 31 1.12 10.25 -5.05
N LEU A 32 2.02 9.85 -4.14
CA LEU A 32 2.76 10.76 -3.28
C LEU A 32 4.21 10.30 -3.06
N ILE A 33 5.14 11.16 -3.43
CA ILE A 33 6.57 10.95 -3.14
C ILE A 33 6.91 11.65 -1.83
N VAL A 34 7.41 10.89 -0.85
CA VAL A 34 7.73 11.39 0.50
C VAL A 34 9.22 11.24 0.75
N LYS A 35 9.93 12.37 0.87
CA LYS A 35 11.37 12.41 1.17
C LYS A 35 11.58 12.88 2.60
N CYS A 36 11.47 11.96 3.57
CA CYS A 36 11.57 12.28 4.98
C CYS A 36 12.19 11.11 5.76
N PRO A 37 13.45 11.18 6.17
CA PRO A 37 14.03 10.17 7.04
C PRO A 37 13.37 10.20 8.43
N TYR A 38 13.29 9.04 9.06
CA TYR A 38 12.67 8.84 10.37
C TYR A 38 11.23 9.36 10.46
N LEU A 39 10.47 9.16 9.38
CA LEU A 39 9.05 9.44 9.34
C LEU A 39 8.27 8.35 10.08
N HIS A 40 7.42 8.76 11.02
CA HIS A 40 6.49 7.86 11.70
C HIS A 40 5.07 8.25 11.34
N LEU A 41 4.33 7.36 10.68
CA LEU A 41 2.90 7.47 10.39
C LEU A 41 2.13 6.62 11.40
N ILE A 42 1.34 7.23 12.26
CA ILE A 42 0.70 6.55 13.38
C ILE A 42 -0.79 6.82 13.37
N GLY A 43 -1.58 5.78 13.10
CA GLY A 43 -3.03 5.84 13.21
C GLY A 43 -3.47 5.95 14.67
N LEU A 44 -4.39 6.87 14.97
CA LEU A 44 -4.97 7.10 16.29
C LEU A 44 -6.13 6.15 16.61
N ASN A 45 -6.11 4.95 16.07
CA ASN A 45 -7.05 3.89 16.41
C ASN A 45 -6.34 2.54 16.43
N LYS A 46 -6.70 1.66 17.38
CA LYS A 46 -6.11 0.32 17.46
C LYS A 46 -6.60 -0.61 16.35
N ASN A 47 -7.79 -0.37 15.80
CA ASN A 47 -8.27 -1.06 14.61
C ASN A 47 -7.74 -0.34 13.37
N PRO A 48 -6.82 -0.94 12.60
CA PRO A 48 -6.21 -0.30 11.44
C PRO A 48 -7.22 0.01 10.33
N ARG A 49 -8.36 -0.66 10.28
CA ARG A 49 -9.43 -0.40 9.31
C ARG A 49 -10.12 0.95 9.52
N ASN A 50 -9.90 1.59 10.67
CA ASN A 50 -10.49 2.89 11.00
C ASN A 50 -9.60 4.08 10.60
N VAL A 51 -8.38 3.83 10.12
CA VAL A 51 -7.47 4.87 9.63
C VAL A 51 -6.95 4.42 8.28
N VAL A 52 -7.49 4.97 7.20
CA VAL A 52 -7.22 4.46 5.86
C VAL A 52 -6.53 5.52 5.00
N LEU A 53 -5.34 5.19 4.51
CA LEU A 53 -4.67 5.90 3.43
C LEU A 53 -4.99 5.15 2.14
N ALA A 54 -5.70 5.80 1.22
CA ALA A 54 -6.33 5.16 0.09
C ALA A 54 -5.89 5.73 -1.26
N SER A 55 -5.81 4.87 -2.27
CA SER A 55 -5.77 5.24 -3.67
C SER A 55 -6.79 4.41 -4.45
N TRP A 56 -7.13 4.86 -5.66
CA TRP A 56 -8.14 4.22 -6.51
C TRP A 56 -7.67 4.13 -7.97
N ARG A 57 -6.36 4.01 -8.18
CA ARG A 57 -5.75 3.99 -9.51
C ARG A 57 -4.89 2.74 -9.70
N GLY A 58 -5.02 2.15 -10.88
CA GLY A 58 -4.18 1.04 -11.32
C GLY A 58 -3.74 1.22 -12.75
N GLN A 59 -2.85 0.37 -13.21
CA GLN A 59 -2.40 0.32 -14.60
C GLN A 59 -3.60 0.24 -15.55
N THR A 60 -3.69 1.15 -16.50
CA THR A 60 -4.79 1.25 -17.46
C THR A 60 -6.17 1.60 -16.87
N GLN A 61 -6.26 1.77 -15.56
CA GLN A 61 -7.49 2.15 -14.85
C GLN A 61 -7.24 3.42 -14.02
N GLY A 62 -7.38 4.58 -14.65
CA GLY A 62 -7.11 5.88 -14.04
C GLY A 62 -5.64 6.24 -13.91
N ALA A 63 -4.74 5.40 -14.45
CA ALA A 63 -3.30 5.67 -14.56
C ALA A 63 -2.73 5.10 -15.86
N ILE A 64 -1.55 5.57 -16.25
CA ILE A 64 -0.72 4.95 -17.30
C ILE A 64 0.49 4.31 -16.63
N GLY A 65 0.76 3.06 -16.98
CA GLY A 65 1.80 2.25 -16.34
C GLY A 65 1.42 1.84 -14.93
N ASN A 66 2.34 1.20 -14.23
CA ASN A 66 2.11 0.74 -12.88
C ASN A 66 1.98 1.94 -11.94
N PHE A 67 0.81 2.12 -11.35
CA PHE A 67 0.59 3.18 -10.38
C PHE A 67 0.95 2.69 -8.97
N THR A 68 1.80 3.44 -8.29
CA THR A 68 2.16 3.21 -6.89
C THR A 68 1.66 4.37 -6.03
N MET A 69 0.92 4.04 -4.98
CA MET A 69 0.31 5.04 -4.10
C MET A 69 1.35 5.88 -3.37
N PHE A 70 2.39 5.25 -2.81
CA PHE A 70 3.48 5.93 -2.11
C PHE A 70 4.86 5.55 -2.64
N ASP A 71 5.76 6.54 -2.64
CA ASP A 71 7.19 6.37 -2.86
C ASP A 71 7.97 7.04 -1.71
N PHE A 72 8.44 6.23 -0.75
CA PHE A 72 9.14 6.71 0.44
C PHE A 72 10.65 6.72 0.26
N TRP A 73 11.28 7.85 0.55
CA TRP A 73 12.72 8.05 0.53
C TRP A 73 13.21 8.46 1.91
N GLY A 74 14.13 7.67 2.47
CA GLY A 74 14.77 7.92 3.76
C GLY A 74 14.71 6.71 4.69
N ASP A 75 15.69 6.61 5.56
CA ASP A 75 15.81 5.53 6.53
C ASP A 75 14.82 5.69 7.70
N GLY A 76 14.53 4.60 8.40
CA GLY A 76 13.78 4.60 9.65
C GLY A 76 12.29 4.92 9.49
N LEU A 77 11.68 4.60 8.33
CA LEU A 77 10.24 4.70 8.16
C LEU A 77 9.53 3.78 9.18
N MET A 78 8.58 4.34 9.92
CA MET A 78 7.67 3.58 10.78
C MET A 78 6.21 3.83 10.38
N VAL A 79 5.46 2.74 10.21
CA VAL A 79 4.02 2.79 9.94
C VAL A 79 3.29 1.96 10.97
N LYS A 80 2.26 2.52 11.60
CA LYS A 80 1.56 1.84 12.69
C LYS A 80 0.07 2.13 12.73
N ASN A 81 -0.74 1.09 13.03
CA ASN A 81 -2.18 1.15 13.30
C ASN A 81 -2.98 1.83 12.17
N LEU A 82 -2.76 1.46 10.93
CA LEU A 82 -3.50 2.01 9.80
C LEU A 82 -3.59 1.03 8.63
N THR A 83 -4.43 1.35 7.67
CA THR A 83 -4.52 0.68 6.37
C THR A 83 -3.85 1.53 5.30
N MET A 84 -2.96 0.94 4.53
CA MET A 84 -2.50 1.44 3.24
C MET A 84 -3.13 0.59 2.14
N GLY A 85 -4.03 1.15 1.36
CA GLY A 85 -4.77 0.37 0.38
C GLY A 85 -4.91 1.04 -0.98
N ASN A 86 -4.63 0.29 -2.04
CA ASN A 86 -5.03 0.69 -3.37
C ASN A 86 -6.30 -0.07 -3.75
N PHE A 87 -7.41 0.64 -3.71
CA PHE A 87 -8.76 0.11 -3.89
C PHE A 87 -9.23 0.15 -5.35
N CYS A 88 -8.31 0.13 -6.30
CA CYS A 88 -8.65 0.08 -7.73
C CYS A 88 -9.46 -1.18 -8.09
N ASN A 89 -9.09 -2.32 -7.52
CA ASN A 89 -9.69 -3.63 -7.80
C ASN A 89 -10.33 -4.31 -6.59
N VAL A 90 -10.56 -3.59 -5.52
CA VAL A 90 -11.20 -4.07 -4.29
C VAL A 90 -12.06 -2.97 -3.69
N ASP A 91 -13.20 -3.34 -3.14
CA ASP A 91 -14.10 -2.39 -2.51
C ASP A 91 -13.48 -1.87 -1.20
N LEU A 92 -13.58 -0.57 -0.97
CA LEU A 92 -13.24 0.05 0.29
C LEU A 92 -14.46 0.02 1.20
N GLU A 93 -14.37 -0.72 2.29
CA GLU A 93 -15.33 -0.67 3.38
C GLU A 93 -14.74 0.12 4.55
N PHE A 94 -15.46 1.15 5.02
CA PHE A 94 -15.05 1.93 6.19
C PHE A 94 -16.00 1.70 7.37
N PRO A 95 -15.55 1.01 8.44
CA PRO A 95 -16.44 0.53 9.49
C PRO A 95 -17.15 1.63 10.29
N LEU A 96 -16.50 2.79 10.48
CA LEU A 96 -17.06 3.88 11.30
C LEU A 96 -18.11 4.71 10.57
N LYS A 97 -18.08 4.72 9.22
CA LYS A 97 -18.90 5.61 8.42
C LYS A 97 -19.06 5.03 7.02
N LYS A 98 -20.15 4.30 6.78
CA LYS A 98 -20.36 3.53 5.54
C LYS A 98 -20.31 4.38 4.27
N GLU A 99 -20.74 5.64 4.34
CA GLU A 99 -20.72 6.59 3.22
C GLU A 99 -19.31 7.00 2.76
N LEU A 100 -18.28 6.70 3.55
CA LEU A 100 -16.89 6.85 3.13
C LEU A 100 -16.34 5.60 2.44
N GLY A 101 -17.12 4.53 2.37
CA GLY A 101 -16.83 3.37 1.55
C GLY A 101 -16.90 3.72 0.07
N ARG A 102 -16.22 2.93 -0.75
CA ARG A 102 -16.22 3.12 -2.20
C ARG A 102 -16.09 1.78 -2.91
N GLU A 103 -16.93 1.56 -3.93
CA GLU A 103 -16.79 0.41 -4.80
C GLU A 103 -15.46 0.49 -5.60
N LYS A 104 -14.91 -0.66 -5.92
CA LYS A 104 -13.73 -0.78 -6.79
C LYS A 104 -13.98 -0.09 -8.13
N ARG A 105 -12.92 0.44 -8.72
CA ARG A 105 -13.01 1.13 -10.02
C ARG A 105 -13.41 0.17 -11.14
N ASN A 106 -12.89 -1.05 -11.10
CA ASN A 106 -13.13 -2.05 -12.13
C ASN A 106 -12.92 -3.46 -11.56
N SER A 107 -13.66 -4.44 -12.11
CA SER A 107 -13.49 -5.85 -11.76
C SER A 107 -12.29 -6.50 -12.44
N ALA A 108 -11.84 -5.96 -13.59
CA ALA A 108 -10.62 -6.44 -14.24
C ALA A 108 -9.41 -6.09 -13.38
N ILE A 109 -8.69 -7.11 -12.91
CA ILE A 109 -7.53 -6.95 -12.04
C ILE A 109 -6.37 -6.36 -12.83
N THR A 110 -5.79 -5.29 -12.32
CA THR A 110 -4.64 -4.59 -12.88
C THR A 110 -3.65 -4.24 -11.78
N GLN A 111 -2.41 -3.96 -12.17
CA GLN A 111 -1.38 -3.55 -11.21
C GLN A 111 -1.77 -2.25 -10.50
N ALA A 112 -1.82 -2.30 -9.20
CA ALA A 112 -2.24 -1.22 -8.33
C ALA A 112 -1.42 -1.28 -7.04
N HIS A 113 -0.20 -0.74 -7.10
CA HIS A 113 0.79 -0.88 -6.04
C HIS A 113 0.47 0.00 -4.84
N VAL A 114 0.86 -0.45 -3.65
CA VAL A 114 0.66 0.32 -2.41
C VAL A 114 1.85 1.22 -2.14
N ALA A 115 3.05 0.67 -1.95
CA ALA A 115 4.18 1.52 -1.57
C ALA A 115 5.53 0.92 -1.98
N TYR A 116 6.42 1.80 -2.48
CA TYR A 116 7.86 1.56 -2.49
C TYR A 116 8.55 2.27 -1.33
N CYS A 117 9.68 1.72 -0.89
CA CYS A 117 10.53 2.32 0.13
C CYS A 117 12.01 2.15 -0.26
N HIS A 118 12.75 3.24 -0.31
CA HIS A 118 14.16 3.25 -0.70
C HIS A 118 15.10 3.40 0.50
N GLY A 119 14.58 3.25 1.72
CA GLY A 119 15.32 3.39 2.95
C GLY A 119 15.76 2.08 3.59
N ASP A 120 16.45 2.20 4.70
CA ASP A 120 16.87 1.11 5.58
C ASP A 120 16.17 1.19 6.93
N LYS A 121 16.09 0.06 7.66
CA LYS A 121 15.50 -0.04 9.01
C LYS A 121 14.04 0.42 9.07
N SER A 122 13.25 -0.02 8.11
CA SER A 122 11.80 0.26 8.10
C SER A 122 11.03 -0.69 9.02
N TYR A 123 9.91 -0.22 9.55
CA TYR A 123 9.06 -0.97 10.47
C TYR A 123 7.59 -0.71 10.21
N ALA A 124 6.82 -1.78 10.08
CA ALA A 124 5.36 -1.73 10.02
C ALA A 124 4.77 -2.58 11.15
N GLU A 125 3.82 -2.02 11.91
CA GLU A 125 3.15 -2.72 13.02
C GLU A 125 1.65 -2.50 12.97
N ASN A 126 0.88 -3.59 12.99
CA ASN A 126 -0.58 -3.54 12.92
C ASN A 126 -1.06 -2.69 11.73
N VAL A 127 -0.53 -3.02 10.55
CA VAL A 127 -0.86 -2.34 9.28
C VAL A 127 -1.55 -3.31 8.35
N HIS A 128 -2.64 -2.87 7.72
CA HIS A 128 -3.24 -3.58 6.60
C HIS A 128 -2.69 -3.03 5.28
N PHE A 129 -2.10 -3.89 4.48
CA PHE A 129 -1.71 -3.61 3.10
C PHE A 129 -2.70 -4.30 2.16
N ILE A 130 -3.42 -3.51 1.39
CA ILE A 130 -4.55 -4.01 0.59
C ILE A 130 -4.37 -3.60 -0.87
N SER A 131 -4.37 -4.60 -1.75
CA SER A 131 -4.50 -4.46 -3.19
C SER A 131 -4.88 -5.82 -3.79
N ARG A 132 -4.90 -5.94 -5.12
CA ARG A 132 -5.09 -7.24 -5.78
C ARG A 132 -3.85 -7.69 -6.52
N LEU A 133 -3.30 -6.93 -7.43
CA LEU A 133 -2.15 -7.37 -8.24
C LEU A 133 -0.91 -6.54 -7.87
N ASN A 134 0.21 -7.25 -7.58
CA ASN A 134 1.49 -6.65 -7.24
C ASN A 134 1.37 -5.60 -6.13
N MET A 135 0.86 -6.00 -4.97
CA MET A 135 0.58 -5.08 -3.85
C MET A 135 1.80 -4.26 -3.44
N ASN A 136 2.99 -4.86 -3.38
CA ASN A 136 4.26 -4.21 -3.03
C ASN A 136 4.20 -3.43 -1.70
N PRO A 137 4.12 -4.12 -0.55
CA PRO A 137 4.11 -3.46 0.74
C PRO A 137 5.52 -2.97 1.10
N LEU A 138 5.80 -1.69 0.92
CA LEU A 138 7.10 -1.07 1.17
C LEU A 138 8.26 -1.76 0.43
N ASN A 139 8.01 -2.18 -0.80
CA ASN A 139 9.01 -2.89 -1.61
C ASN A 139 10.25 -2.01 -1.84
N GLY A 140 11.44 -2.63 -1.86
CA GLY A 140 12.73 -1.97 -2.03
C GLY A 140 13.40 -1.53 -0.73
N ALA A 141 12.73 -1.61 0.43
CA ALA A 141 13.36 -1.39 1.72
C ALA A 141 14.50 -2.39 1.95
N LYS A 142 15.67 -1.91 2.38
CA LYS A 142 16.86 -2.75 2.58
C LYS A 142 16.67 -3.74 3.73
N ARG A 143 16.18 -3.26 4.86
CA ARG A 143 15.78 -4.05 6.03
C ARG A 143 14.42 -3.58 6.50
N ILE A 144 13.47 -4.48 6.57
CA ILE A 144 12.12 -4.19 7.06
C ILE A 144 11.61 -5.30 7.95
N LEU A 145 10.92 -4.91 9.01
CA LEU A 145 10.14 -5.79 9.88
C LEU A 145 8.66 -5.45 9.76
N PHE A 146 7.87 -6.44 9.37
CA PHE A 146 6.42 -6.41 9.47
C PHE A 146 6.00 -7.17 10.72
N ASN A 147 5.26 -6.54 11.62
CA ASN A 147 4.79 -7.13 12.86
C ASN A 147 3.26 -7.00 12.96
N LYS A 148 2.56 -8.12 13.09
CA LYS A 148 1.09 -8.16 13.17
C LYS A 148 0.40 -7.45 12.00
N CYS A 149 1.00 -7.52 10.82
CA CYS A 149 0.44 -6.92 9.61
C CYS A 149 -0.51 -7.90 8.91
N HIS A 150 -1.49 -7.34 8.21
CA HIS A 150 -2.39 -8.08 7.33
C HIS A 150 -2.13 -7.65 5.88
N MET A 151 -1.97 -8.61 4.98
CA MET A 151 -1.63 -8.39 3.59
C MET A 151 -2.62 -9.11 2.67
N GLU A 152 -3.23 -8.38 1.75
CA GLU A 152 -4.19 -8.91 0.78
C GLU A 152 -3.73 -8.69 -0.64
N SER A 153 -3.63 -9.79 -1.43
CA SER A 153 -3.28 -9.69 -2.85
C SER A 153 -3.73 -10.93 -3.63
N THR A 154 -3.50 -10.94 -4.94
CA THR A 154 -3.75 -12.11 -5.81
C THR A 154 -2.47 -12.87 -6.12
N ASP A 155 -1.43 -12.19 -6.61
CA ASP A 155 -0.13 -12.76 -6.96
C ASP A 155 0.98 -11.71 -6.86
N ASP A 156 2.24 -12.13 -6.95
CA ASP A 156 3.43 -11.27 -6.92
C ASP A 156 3.37 -10.18 -5.83
N ALA A 157 2.73 -10.49 -4.70
CA ALA A 157 2.41 -9.51 -3.66
C ALA A 157 3.64 -9.07 -2.88
N LEU A 158 4.50 -10.01 -2.57
CA LEU A 158 5.70 -9.81 -1.76
C LEU A 158 6.94 -9.99 -2.63
N THR A 159 7.42 -8.91 -3.21
CA THR A 159 8.55 -8.90 -4.14
C THR A 159 9.87 -8.47 -3.50
N GLY A 160 9.86 -8.06 -2.25
CA GLY A 160 11.05 -7.67 -1.49
C GLY A 160 11.40 -8.66 -0.39
N THR A 161 12.58 -8.51 0.20
CA THR A 161 13.00 -9.24 1.40
C THR A 161 12.54 -8.51 2.65
N GLY A 162 12.04 -9.26 3.64
CA GLY A 162 11.60 -8.70 4.91
C GLY A 162 11.45 -9.79 5.96
N VAL A 163 11.32 -9.38 7.22
CA VAL A 163 10.94 -10.26 8.33
C VAL A 163 9.46 -10.06 8.60
N TYR A 164 8.72 -11.16 8.64
CA TYR A 164 7.27 -11.18 8.88
C TYR A 164 7.01 -11.89 10.21
N LEU A 165 6.51 -11.15 11.20
CA LEU A 165 6.23 -11.65 12.55
C LEU A 165 4.74 -11.51 12.83
N ASP A 166 4.09 -12.62 13.16
CA ASP A 166 2.65 -12.69 13.46
C ASP A 166 1.76 -12.05 12.36
N CYS A 167 2.18 -12.15 11.10
CA CYS A 167 1.47 -11.56 9.96
C CYS A 167 0.44 -12.53 9.38
N THR A 168 -0.65 -11.96 8.84
CA THR A 168 -1.65 -12.69 8.06
C THR A 168 -1.48 -12.37 6.58
N LEU A 169 -1.33 -13.39 5.75
CA LEU A 169 -1.27 -13.28 4.30
C LEU A 169 -2.55 -13.86 3.71
N HIS A 170 -3.38 -13.00 3.11
CA HIS A 170 -4.64 -13.39 2.49
C HIS A 170 -4.52 -13.38 0.96
N PHE A 171 -4.48 -14.56 0.40
CA PHE A 171 -4.30 -14.78 -1.02
C PHE A 171 -5.63 -15.05 -1.73
N TYR A 172 -5.93 -14.28 -2.77
CA TYR A 172 -7.18 -14.34 -3.53
C TYR A 172 -7.03 -14.94 -4.93
N GLY A 173 -5.86 -15.40 -5.32
CA GLY A 173 -5.57 -15.89 -6.66
C GLY A 173 -5.03 -17.32 -6.70
N GLU A 174 -4.88 -17.85 -7.90
CA GLU A 174 -4.32 -19.18 -8.14
C GLU A 174 -2.79 -19.16 -8.35
N ARG A 175 -2.19 -17.98 -8.46
CA ARG A 175 -0.76 -17.81 -8.65
C ARG A 175 -0.03 -17.64 -7.31
N PRO A 176 1.28 -17.88 -7.25
CA PRO A 176 2.06 -17.69 -6.03
C PRO A 176 1.89 -16.30 -5.43
N PHE A 177 1.80 -16.22 -4.12
CA PHE A 177 1.65 -14.95 -3.39
C PHE A 177 2.89 -14.06 -3.48
N TRP A 178 4.05 -14.65 -3.62
CA TRP A 178 5.32 -13.95 -3.83
C TRP A 178 6.08 -14.53 -5.00
N ARG A 179 6.95 -13.72 -5.57
CA ARG A 179 7.82 -14.14 -6.67
C ARG A 179 9.05 -14.86 -6.12
N SER A 180 9.23 -16.09 -6.53
CA SER A 180 10.38 -16.90 -6.15
C SER A 180 11.72 -16.39 -6.69
N ASP A 181 11.69 -15.69 -7.82
CA ASP A 181 12.86 -15.11 -8.48
C ASP A 181 13.39 -13.84 -7.77
N MET A 182 12.62 -13.26 -6.87
CA MET A 182 13.01 -12.07 -6.10
C MET A 182 13.67 -12.38 -4.76
N GLY A 183 13.86 -13.65 -4.42
CA GLY A 183 14.61 -14.07 -3.25
C GLY A 183 13.98 -13.71 -1.90
N GLY A 184 12.66 -13.65 -1.83
CA GLY A 184 11.95 -13.47 -0.57
C GLY A 184 12.13 -14.69 0.33
N ALA A 185 12.67 -14.48 1.53
CA ALA A 185 12.66 -15.49 2.60
C ALA A 185 11.58 -15.13 3.63
N ILE A 186 10.79 -16.14 4.02
CA ILE A 186 9.83 -16.08 5.13
C ILE A 186 10.48 -16.71 6.34
#